data_dd944e7fd928fb5be3486b498eb0be96
#
_entry.id   dd944e7fd928fb5be3486b498eb0be96
#
_cell.length_a   1.000
_cell.length_b   1.000
_cell.length_c   1.000
_cell.angle_alpha   90.00
_cell.angle_beta   90.00
_cell.angle_gamma   90.00
#
_symmetry.space_group_name_H-M   'P 1'
#
loop_
_entity.id
_entity.type
_entity.pdbx_description
1 polymer ?
#
loop_
_entity_poly.entity_id
_entity_poly.type
_entity_poly.pdbx_seq_one_letter_code
_entity_poly.pdbx_strand_id
1 'polypeptide(L)'
;MDLSQNMVLIIFILLWILLLTLDKFKEKYNLKINYELKTYFVFGVLKTKIGLKFIDKVGKYKFWRWLSTLSIPLAVLISIFGFVNYLMSSLSVINGSIEREAATPVIMLFGNTIPWIAGIIALGLGITIHELAHGIVARSFNQKIKSTGILLALGIPLGAFVEFTEEYQNSAKRVRGSVAAAGPISNLILALLFLFALPWGTSLDSDIIISNVLEDRPAEGVLFDNDTIYSINGVKINSLAEFQKEASKLKPNTSSNIVVMRNDELLDYNITTDSDGKIGIMAITSGYVNLLINIIYWSFMLNLLLAIFNLLPAIPLDGYHIWISLPDTIRELGNSRITDHIANGLSYVINDKVLHSIGSLIWLLIIVVIIYSFI
;
A
#
# COMPACT_ATOMS: atom_id res chain seq x y z
N MET A 1 -9.72 -19.01 11.64
CA MET A 1 -8.86 -18.94 10.44
C MET A 1 -9.58 -19.69 9.33
N ASP A 2 -9.93 -19.01 8.25
CA ASP A 2 -10.79 -19.54 7.19
C ASP A 2 -10.02 -20.60 6.36
N LEU A 3 -10.72 -21.59 5.79
CA LEU A 3 -10.12 -22.69 5.01
C LEU A 3 -9.24 -22.15 3.87
N SER A 4 -9.62 -21.00 3.27
CA SER A 4 -8.89 -20.31 2.23
C SER A 4 -7.53 -19.76 2.68
N GLN A 5 -7.42 -19.26 3.90
CA GLN A 5 -6.17 -18.74 4.46
C GLN A 5 -5.16 -19.84 4.73
N ASN A 6 -5.62 -20.99 5.24
CA ASN A 6 -4.77 -22.17 5.46
C ASN A 6 -4.24 -22.71 4.13
N MET A 7 -5.05 -22.73 3.07
CA MET A 7 -4.61 -23.15 1.74
C MET A 7 -3.52 -22.23 1.17
N VAL A 8 -3.66 -20.91 1.30
CA VAL A 8 -2.66 -19.94 0.83
C VAL A 8 -1.33 -20.15 1.56
N LEU A 9 -1.35 -20.30 2.88
CA LEU A 9 -0.14 -20.57 3.66
C LEU A 9 0.53 -21.88 3.24
N ILE A 10 -0.25 -22.94 3.05
CA ILE A 10 0.27 -24.24 2.57
C ILE A 10 0.94 -24.09 1.20
N ILE A 11 0.34 -23.33 0.27
CA ILE A 11 0.91 -23.09 -1.06
C ILE A 11 2.27 -22.40 -0.94
N PHE A 12 2.41 -21.38 -0.08
CA PHE A 12 3.69 -20.70 0.12
C PHE A 12 4.75 -21.62 0.74
N ILE A 13 4.39 -22.45 1.72
CA ILE A 13 5.31 -23.43 2.31
C ILE A 13 5.76 -24.45 1.25
N LEU A 14 4.85 -24.94 0.42
CA LEU A 14 5.19 -25.87 -0.66
C LEU A 14 6.10 -25.20 -1.71
N LEU A 15 5.84 -23.94 -2.06
CA LEU A 15 6.70 -23.15 -2.92
C LEU A 15 8.10 -22.97 -2.31
N TRP A 16 8.19 -22.76 -1.00
CA TRP A 16 9.48 -22.66 -0.30
C TRP A 16 10.26 -23.95 -0.36
N ILE A 17 9.62 -25.09 -0.06
CA ILE A 17 10.22 -26.41 -0.17
C ILE A 17 10.67 -26.69 -1.61
N LEU A 18 9.87 -26.33 -2.61
CA LEU A 18 10.20 -26.47 -4.01
C LEU A 18 11.44 -25.63 -4.39
N LEU A 19 11.49 -24.38 -3.96
CA LEU A 19 12.64 -23.48 -4.21
C LEU A 19 13.94 -24.04 -3.60
N LEU A 20 13.88 -24.50 -2.35
CA LEU A 20 15.02 -25.11 -1.67
C LEU A 20 15.50 -26.41 -2.37
N THR A 21 14.56 -27.21 -2.84
CA THR A 21 14.85 -28.45 -3.57
C THR A 21 15.50 -28.15 -4.93
N LEU A 22 14.95 -27.18 -5.65
CA LEU A 22 15.49 -26.75 -6.96
C LEU A 22 16.90 -26.15 -6.81
N ASP A 23 17.16 -25.40 -5.74
CA ASP A 23 18.46 -24.81 -5.48
C ASP A 23 19.52 -25.90 -5.20
N LYS A 24 19.20 -26.88 -4.34
CA LYS A 24 20.07 -28.06 -4.10
C LYS A 24 20.26 -28.88 -5.36
N PHE A 25 19.22 -29.03 -6.18
CA PHE A 25 19.31 -29.77 -7.45
C PHE A 25 20.22 -29.03 -8.44
N LYS A 26 20.10 -27.71 -8.52
CA LYS A 26 20.96 -26.84 -9.33
C LYS A 26 22.44 -27.01 -8.94
N GLU A 27 22.75 -26.97 -7.63
CA GLU A 27 24.12 -27.17 -7.13
C GLU A 27 24.64 -28.56 -7.47
N LYS A 28 23.87 -29.62 -7.21
CA LYS A 28 24.24 -31.00 -7.43
C LYS A 28 24.57 -31.30 -8.90
N TYR A 29 23.82 -30.70 -9.83
CA TYR A 29 23.97 -30.97 -11.28
C TYR A 29 24.69 -29.84 -12.04
N ASN A 30 25.26 -28.84 -11.35
CA ASN A 30 25.93 -27.67 -11.95
C ASN A 30 25.12 -26.99 -13.06
N LEU A 31 23.81 -26.86 -12.86
CA LEU A 31 22.93 -26.27 -13.85
C LEU A 31 23.17 -24.75 -13.94
N LYS A 32 23.41 -24.24 -15.15
CA LYS A 32 23.57 -22.80 -15.43
C LYS A 32 22.19 -22.13 -15.48
N ILE A 33 21.59 -21.85 -14.33
CA ILE A 33 20.34 -21.13 -14.23
C ILE A 33 20.62 -19.68 -13.77
N ASN A 34 19.95 -18.72 -14.38
CA ASN A 34 20.17 -17.27 -14.14
C ASN A 34 19.49 -16.76 -12.86
N TYR A 35 19.57 -17.51 -11.76
CA TYR A 35 19.17 -17.03 -10.44
C TYR A 35 20.20 -17.45 -9.37
N GLU A 36 20.27 -16.68 -8.31
CA GLU A 36 21.03 -16.97 -7.10
C GLU A 36 20.05 -16.91 -5.91
N LEU A 37 19.90 -18.04 -5.20
CA LEU A 37 19.10 -18.11 -3.99
C LEU A 37 20.06 -18.24 -2.80
N LYS A 38 19.97 -17.31 -1.85
CA LYS A 38 20.65 -17.40 -0.55
C LYS A 38 19.59 -17.58 0.52
N THR A 39 19.68 -18.66 1.27
CA THR A 39 18.72 -18.98 2.33
C THR A 39 19.34 -18.82 3.70
N TYR A 40 18.56 -18.24 4.61
CA TYR A 40 18.90 -18.04 6.01
C TYR A 40 17.73 -18.57 6.86
N PHE A 41 17.73 -19.86 7.14
CA PHE A 41 16.69 -20.57 7.88
C PHE A 41 15.28 -20.43 7.23
N VAL A 42 14.46 -19.48 7.69
CA VAL A 42 13.13 -19.21 7.13
C VAL A 42 13.14 -18.09 6.09
N PHE A 43 14.20 -17.30 6.01
CA PHE A 43 14.34 -16.21 5.07
C PHE A 43 15.15 -16.61 3.85
N GLY A 44 14.86 -15.99 2.71
CA GLY A 44 15.62 -16.18 1.48
C GLY A 44 15.74 -14.90 0.67
N VAL A 45 16.83 -14.79 -0.05
CA VAL A 45 17.11 -13.73 -1.00
C VAL A 45 17.26 -14.37 -2.37
N LEU A 46 16.25 -14.19 -3.21
CA LEU A 46 16.26 -14.67 -4.58
C LEU A 46 16.73 -13.54 -5.51
N LYS A 47 17.95 -13.63 -6.04
CA LYS A 47 18.50 -12.68 -7.01
C LYS A 47 18.32 -13.20 -8.42
N THR A 48 17.92 -12.31 -9.33
CA THR A 48 17.70 -12.63 -10.74
C THR A 48 18.20 -11.49 -11.65
N LYS A 49 18.14 -11.72 -12.96
CA LYS A 49 18.32 -10.69 -13.99
C LYS A 49 17.01 -10.34 -14.70
N ILE A 50 15.88 -10.81 -14.16
CA ILE A 50 14.56 -10.54 -14.70
C ILE A 50 14.28 -9.05 -14.57
N GLY A 51 13.73 -8.43 -15.62
CA GLY A 51 13.40 -7.00 -15.63
C GLY A 51 14.56 -6.07 -15.99
N LEU A 52 15.85 -6.48 -15.91
CA LEU A 52 16.98 -5.60 -16.25
C LEU A 52 16.90 -5.06 -17.68
N LYS A 53 16.54 -5.90 -18.67
CA LYS A 53 16.35 -5.45 -20.07
C LYS A 53 15.25 -4.39 -20.20
N PHE A 54 14.18 -4.51 -19.43
CA PHE A 54 13.10 -3.52 -19.40
C PHE A 54 13.59 -2.21 -18.76
N ILE A 55 14.25 -2.30 -17.61
CA ILE A 55 14.86 -1.16 -16.92
C ILE A 55 15.85 -0.43 -17.86
N ASP A 56 16.71 -1.18 -18.57
CA ASP A 56 17.68 -0.61 -19.52
C ASP A 56 16.99 0.09 -20.70
N LYS A 57 15.90 -0.52 -21.21
CA LYS A 57 15.15 0.05 -22.34
C LYS A 57 14.41 1.34 -21.97
N VAL A 58 13.78 1.36 -20.80
CA VAL A 58 12.97 2.49 -20.32
C VAL A 58 13.86 3.57 -19.69
N GLY A 59 14.87 3.18 -18.92
CA GLY A 59 15.76 4.08 -18.19
C GLY A 59 16.72 4.89 -19.05
N LYS A 60 16.84 4.60 -20.37
CA LYS A 60 17.69 5.40 -21.29
C LYS A 60 17.20 6.85 -21.47
N TYR A 61 15.93 7.14 -21.15
CA TYR A 61 15.35 8.47 -21.38
C TYR A 61 15.68 9.43 -20.23
N LYS A 62 16.24 10.59 -20.56
CA LYS A 62 16.58 11.66 -19.60
C LYS A 62 15.36 12.22 -18.86
N PHE A 63 14.16 12.04 -19.40
CA PHE A 63 12.89 12.43 -18.80
C PHE A 63 12.76 11.92 -17.36
N TRP A 64 13.10 10.67 -17.11
CA TRP A 64 12.94 10.05 -15.80
C TRP A 64 13.76 10.72 -14.69
N ARG A 65 15.03 11.05 -14.98
CA ARG A 65 15.85 11.74 -13.99
C ARG A 65 15.36 13.17 -13.73
N TRP A 66 14.86 13.87 -14.78
CA TRP A 66 14.31 15.20 -14.62
C TRP A 66 13.05 15.17 -13.75
N LEU A 67 12.11 14.27 -14.07
CA LEU A 67 10.86 14.09 -13.32
C LEU A 67 11.16 13.75 -11.86
N SER A 68 12.05 12.78 -11.61
CA SER A 68 12.39 12.34 -10.27
C SER A 68 13.13 13.41 -9.47
N THR A 69 14.07 14.16 -10.07
CA THR A 69 14.73 15.28 -9.40
C THR A 69 13.74 16.38 -9.01
N LEU A 70 12.81 16.70 -9.92
CA LEU A 70 11.76 17.70 -9.66
C LEU A 70 10.76 17.25 -8.58
N SER A 71 10.58 15.95 -8.40
CA SER A 71 9.68 15.43 -7.37
C SER A 71 10.25 15.48 -5.93
N ILE A 72 11.56 15.70 -5.75
CA ILE A 72 12.18 15.73 -4.41
C ILE A 72 11.55 16.78 -3.47
N PRO A 73 11.34 18.04 -3.85
CA PRO A 73 10.69 19.00 -2.96
C PRO A 73 9.26 18.58 -2.59
N LEU A 74 8.50 18.04 -3.55
CA LEU A 74 7.16 17.52 -3.31
C LEU A 74 7.19 16.32 -2.36
N ALA A 75 8.12 15.40 -2.55
CA ALA A 75 8.32 14.23 -1.69
C ALA A 75 8.62 14.64 -0.24
N VAL A 76 9.43 15.69 -0.04
CA VAL A 76 9.71 16.24 1.30
C VAL A 76 8.46 16.86 1.93
N LEU A 77 7.65 17.59 1.18
CA LEU A 77 6.38 18.16 1.69
C LEU A 77 5.41 17.03 2.12
N ILE A 78 5.26 15.99 1.31
CA ILE A 78 4.44 14.83 1.66
C ILE A 78 5.02 14.09 2.87
N SER A 79 6.35 14.00 2.96
CA SER A 79 7.05 13.41 4.11
C SER A 79 6.75 14.16 5.42
N ILE A 80 6.78 15.50 5.39
CA ILE A 80 6.41 16.34 6.55
C ILE A 80 4.97 16.04 6.96
N PHE A 81 4.04 16.08 6.00
CA PHE A 81 2.64 15.78 6.25
C PHE A 81 2.46 14.37 6.84
N GLY A 82 3.09 13.37 6.24
CA GLY A 82 3.05 11.98 6.71
C GLY A 82 3.61 11.83 8.12
N PHE A 83 4.76 12.44 8.41
CA PHE A 83 5.38 12.40 9.72
C PHE A 83 4.52 13.07 10.80
N VAL A 84 3.98 14.27 10.53
CA VAL A 84 3.10 14.97 11.48
C VAL A 84 1.84 14.15 11.76
N ASN A 85 1.18 13.62 10.73
CA ASN A 85 0.00 12.76 10.92
C ASN A 85 0.33 11.49 11.70
N TYR A 86 1.47 10.84 11.39
CA TYR A 86 1.93 9.66 12.11
C TYR A 86 2.19 9.97 13.59
N LEU A 87 2.86 11.08 13.87
CA LEU A 87 3.12 11.54 15.24
C LEU A 87 1.83 11.81 16.02
N MET A 88 0.89 12.56 15.41
CA MET A 88 -0.40 12.87 16.03
C MET A 88 -1.23 11.61 16.29
N SER A 89 -1.30 10.70 15.33
CA SER A 89 -1.99 9.41 15.49
C SER A 89 -1.35 8.57 16.60
N SER A 90 -0.01 8.48 16.64
CA SER A 90 0.70 7.73 17.68
C SER A 90 0.42 8.30 19.08
N LEU A 91 0.41 9.61 19.24
CA LEU A 91 0.05 10.26 20.50
C LEU A 91 -1.41 10.01 20.90
N SER A 92 -2.33 10.04 19.94
CA SER A 92 -3.76 9.77 20.18
C SER A 92 -4.00 8.33 20.64
N VAL A 93 -3.24 7.38 20.13
CA VAL A 93 -3.27 5.98 20.59
C VAL A 93 -2.74 5.86 22.01
N ILE A 94 -1.57 6.42 22.29
CA ILE A 94 -0.93 6.37 23.61
C ILE A 94 -1.83 7.03 24.68
N ASN A 95 -2.53 8.11 24.32
CA ASN A 95 -3.46 8.81 25.22
C ASN A 95 -4.84 8.14 25.33
N GLY A 96 -5.09 7.02 24.63
CA GLY A 96 -6.38 6.32 24.66
C GLY A 96 -7.52 7.05 23.95
N SER A 97 -7.22 8.06 23.12
CA SER A 97 -8.23 8.84 22.38
C SER A 97 -8.73 8.13 21.10
N ILE A 98 -8.03 7.10 20.66
CA ILE A 98 -8.37 6.27 19.49
C ILE A 98 -8.31 4.81 19.92
N GLU A 99 -9.24 3.99 19.44
CA GLU A 99 -9.23 2.55 19.67
C GLU A 99 -7.92 1.93 19.15
N ARG A 100 -7.35 1.04 19.94
CA ARG A 100 -6.03 0.44 19.70
C ARG A 100 -5.92 -0.23 18.32
N GLU A 101 -7.01 -0.85 17.86
CA GLU A 101 -7.08 -1.53 16.57
C GLU A 101 -6.97 -0.59 15.36
N ALA A 102 -7.40 0.67 15.51
CA ALA A 102 -7.36 1.68 14.44
C ALA A 102 -5.97 2.31 14.24
N ALA A 103 -5.02 2.03 15.11
CA ALA A 103 -3.80 2.82 15.26
C ALA A 103 -2.60 2.35 14.45
N THR A 104 -2.58 1.14 13.93
CA THR A 104 -1.37 0.58 13.34
C THR A 104 -1.59 -0.01 11.94
N PRO A 105 -0.99 0.60 10.89
CA PRO A 105 -0.95 0.01 9.55
C PRO A 105 -0.33 -1.40 9.54
N VAL A 106 0.59 -1.68 10.48
CA VAL A 106 1.27 -2.98 10.58
C VAL A 106 0.34 -4.09 11.05
N ILE A 107 -0.61 -3.79 11.96
CA ILE A 107 -1.60 -4.77 12.44
C ILE A 107 -2.60 -5.10 11.33
N MET A 108 -2.93 -4.15 10.46
CA MET A 108 -3.77 -4.41 9.28
C MET A 108 -3.19 -5.48 8.37
N LEU A 109 -1.86 -5.60 8.25
CA LEU A 109 -1.19 -6.60 7.40
C LEU A 109 -1.29 -8.02 7.98
N PHE A 110 -1.42 -8.16 9.30
CA PHE A 110 -1.47 -9.46 9.99
C PHE A 110 -2.86 -9.84 10.51
N GLY A 111 -3.84 -8.93 10.42
CA GLY A 111 -5.23 -9.15 10.83
C GLY A 111 -6.13 -9.69 9.70
N ASN A 112 -7.40 -9.94 10.05
CA ASN A 112 -8.42 -10.33 9.06
C ASN A 112 -8.94 -9.16 8.21
N THR A 113 -8.38 -7.96 8.37
CA THR A 113 -8.87 -6.73 7.74
C THR A 113 -8.61 -6.70 6.23
N ILE A 114 -7.48 -7.24 5.77
CA ILE A 114 -7.10 -7.25 4.36
C ILE A 114 -7.46 -8.61 3.74
N PRO A 115 -8.35 -8.65 2.72
CA PRO A 115 -8.59 -9.88 1.99
C PRO A 115 -7.29 -10.39 1.34
N TRP A 116 -6.88 -11.60 1.66
CA TRP A 116 -5.56 -12.14 1.30
C TRP A 116 -5.23 -12.04 -0.18
N ILE A 117 -6.16 -12.40 -1.07
CA ILE A 117 -5.93 -12.36 -2.52
C ILE A 117 -5.72 -10.91 -2.98
N ALA A 118 -6.59 -10.00 -2.58
CA ALA A 118 -6.49 -8.59 -2.94
C ALA A 118 -5.22 -7.95 -2.35
N GLY A 119 -4.89 -8.27 -1.08
CA GLY A 119 -3.69 -7.78 -0.42
C GLY A 119 -2.39 -8.24 -1.09
N ILE A 120 -2.28 -9.52 -1.45
CA ILE A 120 -1.10 -10.06 -2.15
C ILE A 120 -0.94 -9.41 -3.52
N ILE A 121 -2.02 -9.25 -4.29
CA ILE A 121 -1.98 -8.61 -5.61
C ILE A 121 -1.58 -7.14 -5.45
N ALA A 122 -2.21 -6.41 -4.55
CA ALA A 122 -1.96 -4.99 -4.32
C ALA A 122 -0.53 -4.72 -3.86
N LEU A 123 -0.05 -5.50 -2.88
CA LEU A 123 1.29 -5.37 -2.35
C LEU A 123 2.36 -5.78 -3.38
N GLY A 124 2.15 -6.91 -4.07
CA GLY A 124 3.04 -7.39 -5.12
C GLY A 124 3.18 -6.39 -6.25
N LEU A 125 2.07 -5.79 -6.71
CA LEU A 125 2.07 -4.73 -7.71
C LEU A 125 2.81 -3.49 -7.22
N GLY A 126 2.49 -3.03 -5.99
CA GLY A 126 3.10 -1.85 -5.40
C GLY A 126 4.60 -1.97 -5.24
N ILE A 127 5.08 -3.04 -4.64
CA ILE A 127 6.51 -3.30 -4.44
C ILE A 127 7.23 -3.44 -5.79
N THR A 128 6.64 -4.14 -6.76
CA THR A 128 7.26 -4.32 -8.08
C THR A 128 7.44 -2.98 -8.81
N ILE A 129 6.43 -2.14 -8.83
CA ILE A 129 6.48 -0.82 -9.48
C ILE A 129 7.47 0.10 -8.76
N HIS A 130 7.48 0.08 -7.43
CA HIS A 130 8.42 0.81 -6.58
C HIS A 130 9.87 0.51 -6.97
N GLU A 131 10.25 -0.76 -6.97
CA GLU A 131 11.61 -1.18 -7.29
C GLU A 131 12.00 -0.93 -8.76
N LEU A 132 11.04 -1.15 -9.68
CA LEU A 132 11.25 -0.82 -11.09
C LEU A 132 11.51 0.69 -11.29
N ALA A 133 10.81 1.55 -10.56
CA ALA A 133 11.00 2.99 -10.63
C ALA A 133 12.40 3.40 -10.17
N HIS A 134 12.92 2.85 -9.06
CA HIS A 134 14.30 3.04 -8.64
C HIS A 134 15.29 2.64 -9.74
N GLY A 135 15.10 1.46 -10.32
CA GLY A 135 15.96 0.96 -11.38
C GLY A 135 15.94 1.83 -12.63
N ILE A 136 14.76 2.26 -13.09
CA ILE A 136 14.57 3.11 -14.28
C ILE A 136 15.26 4.46 -14.07
N VAL A 137 15.05 5.11 -12.91
CA VAL A 137 15.67 6.39 -12.61
C VAL A 137 17.19 6.26 -12.47
N ALA A 138 17.69 5.24 -11.79
CA ALA A 138 19.12 4.99 -11.68
C ALA A 138 19.78 4.86 -13.07
N ARG A 139 19.14 4.10 -13.97
CA ARG A 139 19.63 3.99 -15.37
C ARG A 139 19.62 5.31 -16.12
N SER A 140 18.65 6.18 -15.87
CA SER A 140 18.61 7.50 -16.48
C SER A 140 19.79 8.40 -16.04
N PHE A 141 20.35 8.12 -14.86
CA PHE A 141 21.61 8.71 -14.35
C PHE A 141 22.87 7.91 -14.73
N ASN A 142 22.76 6.96 -15.66
CA ASN A 142 23.83 6.05 -16.08
C ASN A 142 24.38 5.16 -14.95
N GLN A 143 23.62 4.95 -13.88
CA GLN A 143 24.04 4.06 -12.81
C GLN A 143 23.87 2.60 -13.22
N LYS A 144 24.82 1.75 -12.83
CA LYS A 144 24.78 0.32 -13.15
C LYS A 144 23.93 -0.43 -12.11
N ILE A 145 23.13 -1.37 -12.57
CA ILE A 145 22.34 -2.28 -11.74
C ILE A 145 22.95 -3.68 -11.87
N LYS A 146 23.19 -4.32 -10.75
CA LYS A 146 23.82 -5.65 -10.68
C LYS A 146 22.80 -6.77 -10.85
N SER A 147 21.71 -6.67 -10.11
CA SER A 147 20.63 -7.66 -10.12
C SER A 147 19.31 -7.03 -9.66
N THR A 148 18.22 -7.75 -9.87
CA THR A 148 16.93 -7.54 -9.21
C THR A 148 16.66 -8.74 -8.32
N GLY A 149 15.78 -8.61 -7.32
CA GLY A 149 15.50 -9.75 -6.47
C GLY A 149 14.26 -9.59 -5.63
N ILE A 150 13.95 -10.68 -4.92
CA ILE A 150 12.82 -10.78 -4.00
C ILE A 150 13.33 -11.29 -2.66
N LEU A 151 12.88 -10.65 -1.59
CA LEU A 151 13.05 -11.14 -0.24
C LEU A 151 11.88 -12.06 0.10
N LEU A 152 12.19 -13.24 0.61
CA LEU A 152 11.21 -14.28 0.92
C LEU A 152 11.26 -14.63 2.40
N ALA A 153 10.11 -14.95 2.99
CA ALA A 153 10.01 -15.65 4.27
C ALA A 153 9.06 -16.85 4.08
N LEU A 154 9.57 -18.06 4.27
CA LEU A 154 8.83 -19.31 4.02
C LEU A 154 8.12 -19.31 2.65
N GLY A 155 8.77 -18.78 1.61
CA GLY A 155 8.20 -18.65 0.27
C GLY A 155 7.27 -17.44 0.06
N ILE A 156 6.87 -16.75 1.11
CA ILE A 156 6.07 -15.54 1.03
C ILE A 156 6.96 -14.37 0.59
N PRO A 157 6.64 -13.64 -0.50
CA PRO A 157 7.38 -12.47 -0.89
C PRO A 157 7.15 -11.33 0.11
N LEU A 158 8.18 -10.97 0.87
CA LEU A 158 8.16 -9.87 1.83
C LEU A 158 8.50 -8.52 1.19
N GLY A 159 9.24 -8.55 0.07
CA GLY A 159 9.68 -7.36 -0.61
C GLY A 159 10.44 -7.69 -1.89
N ALA A 160 10.66 -6.70 -2.72
CA ALA A 160 11.57 -6.76 -3.85
C ALA A 160 12.74 -5.80 -3.63
N PHE A 161 13.76 -5.85 -4.47
CA PHE A 161 14.87 -4.92 -4.45
C PHE A 161 15.57 -4.85 -5.80
N VAL A 162 16.22 -3.71 -6.03
CA VAL A 162 17.19 -3.52 -7.10
C VAL A 162 18.57 -3.39 -6.46
N GLU A 163 19.49 -4.29 -6.83
CA GLU A 163 20.86 -4.27 -6.32
C GLU A 163 21.73 -3.35 -7.18
N PHE A 164 22.19 -2.27 -6.57
CA PHE A 164 23.10 -1.33 -7.22
C PHE A 164 24.55 -1.73 -7.06
N THR A 165 25.43 -1.17 -7.90
CA THR A 165 26.90 -1.32 -7.76
C THR A 165 27.42 -0.37 -6.67
N GLU A 166 28.66 -0.61 -6.20
CA GLU A 166 29.31 0.28 -5.22
C GLU A 166 29.49 1.71 -5.76
N GLU A 167 29.65 1.86 -7.09
CA GLU A 167 29.72 3.17 -7.74
C GLU A 167 28.49 4.03 -7.45
N TYR A 168 27.29 3.42 -7.36
CA TYR A 168 26.06 4.14 -6.99
C TYR A 168 26.10 4.69 -5.57
N GLN A 169 26.63 3.94 -4.63
CA GLN A 169 26.70 4.39 -3.22
C GLN A 169 27.58 5.62 -3.05
N ASN A 170 28.60 5.73 -3.90
CA ASN A 170 29.52 6.88 -3.94
C ASN A 170 29.05 8.01 -4.88
N SER A 171 27.88 7.88 -5.47
CA SER A 171 27.31 8.92 -6.35
C SER A 171 26.87 10.17 -5.55
N ALA A 172 26.70 11.30 -6.24
CA ALA A 172 26.24 12.54 -5.62
C ALA A 172 24.92 12.34 -4.84
N LYS A 173 24.77 13.04 -3.72
CA LYS A 173 23.56 12.96 -2.86
C LYS A 173 22.29 13.18 -3.69
N ARG A 174 22.30 14.15 -4.62
CA ARG A 174 21.18 14.40 -5.53
C ARG A 174 20.80 13.19 -6.38
N VAL A 175 21.78 12.46 -6.91
CA VAL A 175 21.50 11.24 -7.71
C VAL A 175 20.82 10.19 -6.83
N ARG A 176 21.34 9.96 -5.63
CA ARG A 176 20.75 9.01 -4.68
C ARG A 176 19.35 9.45 -4.24
N GLY A 177 19.15 10.73 -3.96
CA GLY A 177 17.84 11.29 -3.62
C GLY A 177 16.83 11.18 -4.76
N SER A 178 17.26 11.47 -6.01
CA SER A 178 16.39 11.29 -7.18
C SER A 178 16.00 9.83 -7.40
N VAL A 179 16.93 8.89 -7.23
CA VAL A 179 16.63 7.47 -7.32
C VAL A 179 15.69 7.06 -6.19
N ALA A 180 15.98 7.48 -4.96
CA ALA A 180 15.13 7.18 -3.80
C ALA A 180 13.71 7.76 -3.94
N ALA A 181 13.54 8.96 -4.50
CA ALA A 181 12.22 9.55 -4.70
C ALA A 181 11.36 8.77 -5.71
N ALA A 182 11.97 8.02 -6.63
CA ALA A 182 11.26 7.33 -7.70
C ALA A 182 10.27 6.28 -7.18
N GLY A 183 10.67 5.47 -6.20
CA GLY A 183 9.83 4.43 -5.61
C GLY A 183 8.56 4.99 -4.96
N PRO A 184 8.68 5.81 -3.91
CA PRO A 184 7.52 6.38 -3.24
C PRO A 184 6.61 7.21 -4.16
N ILE A 185 7.18 8.00 -5.07
CA ILE A 185 6.39 8.78 -6.03
C ILE A 185 5.64 7.87 -7.01
N SER A 186 6.24 6.77 -7.46
CA SER A 186 5.54 5.80 -8.31
C SER A 186 4.37 5.15 -7.59
N ASN A 187 4.53 4.83 -6.30
CA ASN A 187 3.44 4.29 -5.48
C ASN A 187 2.34 5.33 -5.25
N LEU A 188 2.69 6.60 -5.05
CA LEU A 188 1.69 7.67 -4.94
C LEU A 188 0.88 7.82 -6.23
N ILE A 189 1.55 7.80 -7.40
CA ILE A 189 0.88 7.84 -8.70
C ILE A 189 -0.04 6.62 -8.85
N LEU A 190 0.44 5.43 -8.49
CA LEU A 190 -0.35 4.21 -8.57
C LEU A 190 -1.57 4.26 -7.63
N ALA A 191 -1.39 4.76 -6.39
CA ALA A 191 -2.49 5.00 -5.46
C ALA A 191 -3.55 5.93 -6.07
N LEU A 192 -3.14 7.05 -6.66
CA LEU A 192 -4.07 7.98 -7.32
C LEU A 192 -4.81 7.32 -8.50
N LEU A 193 -4.12 6.51 -9.31
CA LEU A 193 -4.76 5.77 -10.41
C LEU A 193 -5.86 4.83 -9.89
N PHE A 194 -5.60 4.09 -8.81
CA PHE A 194 -6.60 3.21 -8.20
C PHE A 194 -7.71 3.98 -7.49
N LEU A 195 -7.42 5.13 -6.87
CA LEU A 195 -8.45 6.01 -6.30
C LEU A 195 -9.44 6.46 -7.38
N PHE A 196 -8.94 6.88 -8.56
CA PHE A 196 -9.80 7.25 -9.68
C PHE A 196 -10.51 6.06 -10.35
N ALA A 197 -9.97 4.84 -10.22
CA ALA A 197 -10.62 3.64 -10.71
C ALA A 197 -11.75 3.15 -9.77
N LEU A 198 -11.77 3.55 -8.50
CA LEU A 198 -12.74 3.05 -7.52
C LEU A 198 -14.19 3.34 -7.88
N PRO A 199 -14.59 4.56 -8.32
CA PRO A 199 -15.96 4.84 -8.76
C PRO A 199 -16.41 3.97 -9.93
N TRP A 200 -15.49 3.66 -10.86
CA TRP A 200 -15.78 2.74 -11.96
C TRP A 200 -16.04 1.33 -11.42
N GLY A 201 -15.20 0.81 -10.52
CA GLY A 201 -15.38 -0.51 -9.92
C GLY A 201 -16.72 -0.64 -9.19
N THR A 202 -17.11 0.36 -8.39
CA THR A 202 -18.37 0.36 -7.63
C THR A 202 -19.61 0.53 -8.51
N SER A 203 -19.47 1.01 -9.74
CA SER A 203 -20.57 1.15 -10.72
C SER A 203 -20.84 -0.09 -11.55
N LEU A 204 -20.02 -1.14 -11.43
CA LEU A 204 -20.24 -2.41 -12.13
C LEU A 204 -21.49 -3.12 -11.62
N ASP A 205 -22.23 -3.72 -12.54
CA ASP A 205 -23.43 -4.50 -12.23
C ASP A 205 -23.07 -5.71 -11.38
N SER A 206 -23.72 -5.83 -10.22
CA SER A 206 -23.53 -6.91 -9.27
C SER A 206 -24.65 -6.92 -8.25
N ASP A 207 -25.00 -8.10 -7.77
CA ASP A 207 -25.88 -8.25 -6.61
C ASP A 207 -25.22 -7.62 -5.38
N ILE A 208 -26.02 -6.95 -4.57
CA ILE A 208 -25.61 -6.33 -3.32
C ILE A 208 -26.09 -7.19 -2.18
N ILE A 209 -25.15 -7.86 -1.52
CA ILE A 209 -25.39 -8.84 -0.47
C ILE A 209 -25.14 -8.19 0.90
N ILE A 210 -26.03 -8.40 1.85
CA ILE A 210 -25.80 -8.03 3.24
C ILE A 210 -24.76 -8.97 3.83
N SER A 211 -23.60 -8.43 4.16
CA SER A 211 -22.51 -9.19 4.77
C SER A 211 -22.61 -9.28 6.28
N ASN A 212 -23.27 -8.30 6.90
CA ASN A 212 -23.49 -8.27 8.33
C ASN A 212 -24.65 -7.34 8.69
N VAL A 213 -25.50 -7.75 9.62
CA VAL A 213 -26.50 -6.89 10.27
C VAL A 213 -25.97 -6.51 11.65
N LEU A 214 -25.90 -5.21 11.91
CA LEU A 214 -25.35 -4.68 13.15
C LEU A 214 -26.33 -4.84 14.29
N GLU A 215 -25.85 -5.28 15.46
CA GLU A 215 -26.62 -5.40 16.71
C GLU A 215 -27.13 -4.01 17.18
N ASP A 216 -28.26 -4.00 17.84
CA ASP A 216 -28.94 -2.77 18.34
C ASP A 216 -29.24 -1.74 17.22
N ARG A 217 -29.45 -2.17 15.98
CA ARG A 217 -29.78 -1.33 14.83
C ARG A 217 -31.13 -1.72 14.20
N PRO A 218 -31.79 -0.78 13.47
CA PRO A 218 -33.14 -0.97 12.94
C PRO A 218 -33.38 -2.21 12.07
N ALA A 219 -32.36 -2.71 11.39
CA ALA A 219 -32.47 -3.90 10.55
C ALA A 219 -32.39 -5.22 11.32
N GLU A 220 -31.98 -5.19 12.60
CA GLU A 220 -31.85 -6.38 13.42
C GLU A 220 -33.17 -7.15 13.56
N GLY A 221 -33.10 -8.47 13.37
CA GLY A 221 -34.28 -9.36 13.41
C GLY A 221 -35.23 -9.26 12.22
N VAL A 222 -34.97 -8.34 11.25
CA VAL A 222 -35.75 -8.14 10.03
C VAL A 222 -34.98 -8.57 8.80
N LEU A 223 -33.78 -8.02 8.64
CA LEU A 223 -32.85 -8.41 7.58
C LEU A 223 -31.81 -9.39 8.16
N PHE A 224 -31.22 -10.21 7.29
CA PHE A 224 -30.26 -11.24 7.69
C PHE A 224 -29.03 -11.22 6.77
N ASP A 225 -27.95 -11.76 7.26
CA ASP A 225 -26.75 -11.99 6.47
C ASP A 225 -27.09 -12.89 5.27
N ASN A 226 -26.51 -12.57 4.13
CA ASN A 226 -26.75 -13.14 2.80
C ASN A 226 -28.07 -12.77 2.13
N ASP A 227 -28.92 -11.90 2.71
CA ASP A 227 -29.99 -11.28 1.94
C ASP A 227 -29.40 -10.44 0.79
N THR A 228 -30.00 -10.52 -0.39
CA THR A 228 -29.64 -9.67 -1.54
C THR A 228 -30.58 -8.48 -1.61
N ILE A 229 -30.04 -7.25 -1.57
CA ILE A 229 -30.84 -6.02 -1.66
C ILE A 229 -31.32 -5.86 -3.08
N TYR A 230 -32.64 -5.91 -3.27
CA TYR A 230 -33.26 -5.75 -4.59
C TYR A 230 -33.65 -4.31 -4.88
N SER A 231 -34.28 -3.62 -3.93
CA SER A 231 -34.64 -2.19 -4.09
C SER A 231 -34.71 -1.44 -2.77
N ILE A 232 -34.53 -0.13 -2.82
CA ILE A 232 -34.69 0.83 -1.72
C ILE A 232 -35.69 1.89 -2.16
N ASN A 233 -36.78 2.05 -1.42
CA ASN A 233 -37.87 2.99 -1.73
C ASN A 233 -38.35 2.90 -3.20
N GLY A 234 -38.46 1.68 -3.73
CA GLY A 234 -38.90 1.41 -5.10
C GLY A 234 -37.83 1.58 -6.18
N VAL A 235 -36.62 2.04 -5.84
CA VAL A 235 -35.50 2.15 -6.78
C VAL A 235 -34.72 0.84 -6.77
N LYS A 236 -34.65 0.17 -7.93
CA LYS A 236 -33.88 -1.06 -8.10
C LYS A 236 -32.38 -0.80 -7.91
N ILE A 237 -31.69 -1.71 -7.24
CA ILE A 237 -30.26 -1.65 -6.94
C ILE A 237 -29.53 -2.70 -7.78
N ASN A 238 -28.64 -2.25 -8.68
CA ASN A 238 -27.85 -3.15 -9.53
C ASN A 238 -26.33 -2.98 -9.34
N SER A 239 -25.91 -2.02 -8.49
CA SER A 239 -24.48 -1.78 -8.22
C SER A 239 -24.27 -1.22 -6.82
N LEU A 240 -23.04 -1.32 -6.32
CA LEU A 240 -22.67 -0.73 -5.03
C LEU A 240 -22.82 0.79 -5.03
N ALA A 241 -22.50 1.45 -6.16
CA ALA A 241 -22.67 2.89 -6.28
C ALA A 241 -24.15 3.32 -6.19
N GLU A 242 -25.07 2.56 -6.81
CA GLU A 242 -26.52 2.80 -6.66
C GLU A 242 -26.99 2.57 -5.24
N PHE A 243 -26.56 1.48 -4.60
CA PHE A 243 -26.84 1.23 -3.20
C PHE A 243 -26.40 2.39 -2.30
N GLN A 244 -25.15 2.82 -2.42
CA GLN A 244 -24.62 3.96 -1.63
C GLN A 244 -25.38 5.25 -1.87
N LYS A 245 -25.74 5.53 -3.13
CA LYS A 245 -26.53 6.70 -3.52
C LYS A 245 -27.92 6.67 -2.92
N GLU A 246 -28.64 5.55 -2.98
CA GLU A 246 -29.99 5.45 -2.43
C GLU A 246 -29.97 5.37 -0.89
N ALA A 247 -29.02 4.67 -0.30
CA ALA A 247 -28.82 4.64 1.15
C ALA A 247 -28.51 6.05 1.73
N SER A 248 -27.74 6.87 1.01
CA SER A 248 -27.41 8.24 1.45
C SER A 248 -28.62 9.21 1.44
N LYS A 249 -29.73 8.86 0.78
CA LYS A 249 -30.95 9.66 0.76
C LYS A 249 -31.91 9.34 1.92
N LEU A 250 -31.65 8.28 2.67
CA LEU A 250 -32.44 7.89 3.82
C LEU A 250 -32.38 9.00 4.89
N LYS A 251 -33.54 9.37 5.42
CA LYS A 251 -33.63 10.44 6.42
C LYS A 251 -33.73 9.86 7.82
N PRO A 252 -33.25 10.58 8.85
CA PRO A 252 -33.38 10.16 10.25
C PRO A 252 -34.82 9.90 10.66
N ASN A 253 -35.06 8.86 11.45
CA ASN A 253 -36.33 8.50 12.05
C ASN A 253 -37.50 8.41 11.04
N THR A 254 -37.23 7.97 9.81
CA THR A 254 -38.24 7.82 8.77
C THR A 254 -38.35 6.37 8.32
N SER A 255 -39.60 5.94 8.03
CA SER A 255 -39.83 4.64 7.45
C SER A 255 -39.34 4.57 6.02
N SER A 256 -38.59 3.56 5.67
CA SER A 256 -38.05 3.29 4.35
C SER A 256 -38.39 1.89 3.92
N ASN A 257 -38.83 1.77 2.68
CA ASN A 257 -39.15 0.48 2.06
C ASN A 257 -37.90 -0.19 1.53
N ILE A 258 -37.59 -1.38 2.02
CA ILE A 258 -36.44 -2.19 1.61
C ILE A 258 -36.95 -3.54 1.10
N VAL A 259 -36.72 -3.85 -0.16
CA VAL A 259 -37.02 -5.16 -0.74
C VAL A 259 -35.72 -5.95 -0.84
N VAL A 260 -35.73 -7.15 -0.30
CA VAL A 260 -34.60 -8.09 -0.39
C VAL A 260 -35.05 -9.39 -1.06
N MET A 261 -34.10 -10.08 -1.66
CA MET A 261 -34.27 -11.46 -2.13
C MET A 261 -33.61 -12.40 -1.12
N ARG A 262 -34.42 -13.32 -0.59
CA ARG A 262 -34.00 -14.37 0.35
C ARG A 262 -34.58 -15.71 -0.12
N ASN A 263 -33.74 -16.70 -0.35
CA ASN A 263 -34.12 -18.04 -0.86
C ASN A 263 -34.99 -17.97 -2.15
N ASP A 264 -34.62 -17.11 -3.10
CA ASP A 264 -35.32 -16.84 -4.37
C ASP A 264 -36.73 -16.19 -4.21
N GLU A 265 -37.10 -15.72 -3.01
CA GLU A 265 -38.34 -14.99 -2.75
C GLU A 265 -38.04 -13.51 -2.50
N LEU A 266 -38.86 -12.63 -3.07
CA LEU A 266 -38.83 -11.19 -2.78
C LEU A 266 -39.62 -10.90 -1.52
N LEU A 267 -38.96 -10.34 -0.52
CA LEU A 267 -39.54 -9.96 0.76
C LEU A 267 -39.48 -8.43 0.91
N ASP A 268 -40.60 -7.86 1.28
CA ASP A 268 -40.79 -6.41 1.39
C ASP A 268 -40.89 -6.01 2.86
N TYR A 269 -40.00 -5.11 3.30
CA TYR A 269 -39.92 -4.64 4.67
C TYR A 269 -39.95 -3.12 4.74
N ASN A 270 -40.72 -2.59 5.71
CA ASN A 270 -40.67 -1.18 6.07
C ASN A 270 -39.85 -1.02 7.35
N ILE A 271 -38.66 -0.44 7.22
CA ILE A 271 -37.71 -0.28 8.32
C ILE A 271 -37.58 1.20 8.65
N THR A 272 -37.78 1.56 9.92
CA THR A 272 -37.55 2.93 10.38
C THR A 272 -36.07 3.12 10.66
N THR A 273 -35.46 4.12 10.00
CA THR A 273 -34.04 4.45 10.18
C THR A 273 -33.74 5.00 11.59
N ASP A 274 -32.52 4.89 12.04
CA ASP A 274 -32.05 5.49 13.30
C ASP A 274 -31.92 7.03 13.21
N SER A 275 -31.40 7.65 14.28
CA SER A 275 -31.15 9.10 14.37
C SER A 275 -30.16 9.62 13.31
N ASP A 276 -29.36 8.75 12.73
CA ASP A 276 -28.36 9.08 11.70
C ASP A 276 -28.86 8.79 10.27
N GLY A 277 -30.11 8.31 10.13
CA GLY A 277 -30.69 7.91 8.85
C GLY A 277 -30.18 6.56 8.35
N LYS A 278 -29.69 5.69 9.22
CA LYS A 278 -29.12 4.39 8.86
C LYS A 278 -30.04 3.25 9.30
N ILE A 279 -29.97 2.11 8.62
CA ILE A 279 -30.69 0.89 9.00
C ILE A 279 -29.77 -0.14 9.69
N GLY A 280 -28.45 0.06 9.67
CA GLY A 280 -27.51 -0.80 10.40
C GLY A 280 -27.13 -2.07 9.67
N ILE A 281 -26.86 -2.01 8.38
CA ILE A 281 -26.34 -3.13 7.59
C ILE A 281 -24.96 -2.82 6.99
N MET A 282 -24.15 -3.84 6.82
CA MET A 282 -22.97 -3.83 5.98
C MET A 282 -23.28 -4.57 4.69
N ALA A 283 -23.01 -3.95 3.53
CA ALA A 283 -23.31 -4.53 2.23
C ALA A 283 -22.05 -4.62 1.37
N ILE A 284 -21.93 -5.71 0.64
CA ILE A 284 -20.85 -6.00 -0.29
C ILE A 284 -21.42 -6.41 -1.65
N THR A 285 -20.63 -6.31 -2.69
CA THR A 285 -20.94 -6.87 -4.01
C THR A 285 -20.67 -8.37 -4.04
N SER A 286 -21.26 -9.08 -4.99
CA SER A 286 -21.08 -10.52 -5.16
C SER A 286 -19.93 -10.87 -6.11
N GLY A 287 -19.44 -12.11 -6.00
CA GLY A 287 -18.58 -12.76 -6.97
C GLY A 287 -17.30 -12.02 -7.34
N TYR A 288 -17.00 -11.97 -8.66
CA TYR A 288 -15.77 -11.36 -9.17
C TYR A 288 -15.74 -9.84 -9.02
N VAL A 289 -16.88 -9.17 -8.96
CA VAL A 289 -16.96 -7.71 -8.79
C VAL A 289 -16.46 -7.34 -7.41
N ASN A 290 -16.83 -8.11 -6.38
CA ASN A 290 -16.31 -7.91 -5.01
C ASN A 290 -14.78 -8.05 -4.98
N LEU A 291 -14.25 -9.11 -5.62
CA LEU A 291 -12.80 -9.30 -5.69
C LEU A 291 -12.11 -8.11 -6.39
N LEU A 292 -12.67 -7.64 -7.51
CA LEU A 292 -12.12 -6.52 -8.27
C LEU A 292 -12.13 -5.22 -7.46
N ILE A 293 -13.24 -4.89 -6.81
CA ILE A 293 -13.35 -3.71 -5.95
C ILE A 293 -12.32 -3.79 -4.80
N ASN A 294 -12.19 -4.95 -4.18
CA ASN A 294 -11.19 -5.17 -3.13
C ASN A 294 -9.75 -4.99 -3.66
N ILE A 295 -9.43 -5.51 -4.86
CA ILE A 295 -8.12 -5.29 -5.47
C ILE A 295 -7.88 -3.80 -5.71
N ILE A 296 -8.85 -3.07 -6.28
CA ILE A 296 -8.74 -1.62 -6.53
C ILE A 296 -8.55 -0.88 -5.22
N TYR A 297 -9.41 -1.12 -4.23
CA TYR A 297 -9.36 -0.44 -2.94
C TYR A 297 -8.04 -0.70 -2.19
N TRP A 298 -7.64 -1.97 -2.07
CA TRP A 298 -6.40 -2.31 -1.37
C TRP A 298 -5.15 -1.90 -2.14
N SER A 299 -5.21 -1.87 -3.49
CA SER A 299 -4.13 -1.28 -4.29
C SER A 299 -4.01 0.22 -4.04
N PHE A 300 -5.11 0.95 -3.91
CA PHE A 300 -5.08 2.36 -3.49
C PHE A 300 -4.45 2.50 -2.09
N MET A 301 -5.00 1.82 -1.09
CA MET A 301 -4.61 1.96 0.31
C MET A 301 -3.15 1.56 0.55
N LEU A 302 -2.74 0.38 0.08
CA LEU A 302 -1.39 -0.14 0.32
C LEU A 302 -0.32 0.66 -0.43
N ASN A 303 -0.60 1.13 -1.64
CA ASN A 303 0.35 1.99 -2.36
C ASN A 303 0.47 3.37 -1.73
N LEU A 304 -0.62 3.94 -1.21
CA LEU A 304 -0.57 5.18 -0.44
C LEU A 304 0.27 5.02 0.83
N LEU A 305 0.06 3.94 1.58
CA LEU A 305 0.84 3.62 2.78
C LEU A 305 2.32 3.40 2.46
N LEU A 306 2.64 2.61 1.41
CA LEU A 306 4.01 2.40 0.96
C LEU A 306 4.69 3.71 0.57
N ALA A 307 3.97 4.61 -0.14
CA ALA A 307 4.49 5.92 -0.51
C ALA A 307 4.82 6.76 0.73
N ILE A 308 3.85 6.96 1.63
CA ILE A 308 4.00 7.83 2.80
C ILE A 308 5.08 7.26 3.73
N PHE A 309 5.06 5.94 4.00
CA PHE A 309 6.00 5.31 4.91
C PHE A 309 7.44 5.40 4.39
N ASN A 310 7.67 5.11 3.10
CA ASN A 310 8.99 5.22 2.50
C ASN A 310 9.49 6.66 2.36
N LEU A 311 8.63 7.66 2.45
CA LEU A 311 9.03 9.07 2.47
C LEU A 311 9.50 9.54 3.87
N LEU A 312 9.28 8.78 4.95
CA LEU A 312 9.73 9.17 6.28
C LEU A 312 11.26 9.26 6.33
N PRO A 313 11.84 10.27 7.02
CA PRO A 313 13.28 10.51 7.05
C PRO A 313 14.01 9.56 8.01
N ALA A 314 13.94 8.26 7.76
CA ALA A 314 14.53 7.21 8.59
C ALA A 314 15.26 6.17 7.75
N ILE A 315 16.40 5.67 8.18
CA ILE A 315 17.07 4.53 7.58
C ILE A 315 16.34 3.25 8.02
N PRO A 316 16.07 2.29 7.13
CA PRO A 316 16.56 2.17 5.73
C PRO A 316 15.59 2.72 4.66
N LEU A 317 14.64 3.58 5.00
CA LEU A 317 13.62 4.11 4.11
C LEU A 317 14.22 5.10 3.08
N ASP A 318 13.57 5.25 1.95
CA ASP A 318 13.97 6.16 0.87
C ASP A 318 14.03 7.62 1.30
N GLY A 319 13.13 8.00 2.20
CA GLY A 319 13.02 9.34 2.75
C GLY A 319 14.34 9.89 3.28
N TYR A 320 15.19 9.08 3.88
CA TYR A 320 16.51 9.52 4.32
C TYR A 320 17.34 10.10 3.16
N HIS A 321 17.42 9.38 2.02
CA HIS A 321 18.17 9.83 0.86
C HIS A 321 17.51 11.01 0.15
N ILE A 322 16.18 11.09 0.18
CA ILE A 322 15.41 12.22 -0.35
C ILE A 322 15.75 13.49 0.44
N TRP A 323 15.63 13.42 1.77
CA TRP A 323 15.88 14.58 2.62
C TRP A 323 17.31 15.09 2.55
N ILE A 324 18.30 14.19 2.66
CA ILE A 324 19.72 14.59 2.62
C ILE A 324 20.14 15.19 1.26
N SER A 325 19.36 14.93 0.20
CA SER A 325 19.61 15.46 -1.14
C SER A 325 18.92 16.80 -1.42
N LEU A 326 17.96 17.21 -0.59
CA LEU A 326 17.12 18.40 -0.84
C LEU A 326 17.95 19.70 -1.03
N PRO A 327 18.96 20.00 -0.20
CA PRO A 327 19.75 21.22 -0.39
C PRO A 327 20.44 21.27 -1.74
N ASP A 328 21.06 20.16 -2.16
CA ASP A 328 21.75 20.08 -3.45
C ASP A 328 20.78 20.18 -4.64
N THR A 329 19.58 19.61 -4.47
CA THR A 329 18.51 19.67 -5.45
C THR A 329 18.00 21.09 -5.65
N ILE A 330 17.77 21.84 -4.55
CA ILE A 330 17.31 23.24 -4.62
C ILE A 330 18.37 24.12 -5.30
N ARG A 331 19.66 23.92 -4.98
CA ARG A 331 20.76 24.65 -5.60
C ARG A 331 20.80 24.47 -7.12
N GLU A 332 20.58 23.24 -7.59
CA GLU A 332 20.59 22.94 -9.02
C GLU A 332 19.34 23.43 -9.75
N LEU A 333 18.16 23.25 -9.17
CA LEU A 333 16.89 23.65 -9.81
C LEU A 333 16.76 25.17 -9.94
N GLY A 334 17.28 25.92 -8.98
CA GLY A 334 17.10 27.36 -8.94
C GLY A 334 18.21 28.16 -9.61
N ASN A 335 19.44 27.68 -9.62
CA ASN A 335 20.63 28.30 -10.22
C ASN A 335 20.74 29.82 -9.97
N SER A 336 20.52 30.26 -8.73
CA SER A 336 20.50 31.65 -8.33
C SER A 336 21.10 31.85 -6.93
N ARG A 337 21.53 33.10 -6.61
CA ARG A 337 22.02 33.43 -5.26
C ARG A 337 21.00 33.17 -4.18
N ILE A 338 19.71 33.33 -4.48
CA ILE A 338 18.63 33.08 -3.52
C ILE A 338 18.54 31.59 -3.21
N THR A 339 18.56 30.72 -4.24
CA THR A 339 18.54 29.27 -4.03
C THR A 339 19.78 28.74 -3.35
N ASP A 340 20.96 29.37 -3.56
CA ASP A 340 22.17 29.05 -2.83
C ASP A 340 22.05 29.39 -1.33
N HIS A 341 21.47 30.54 -0.99
CA HIS A 341 21.22 30.90 0.41
C HIS A 341 20.23 29.96 1.09
N ILE A 342 19.13 29.61 0.41
CA ILE A 342 18.15 28.64 0.92
C ILE A 342 18.79 27.26 1.11
N ALA A 343 19.55 26.78 0.13
CA ALA A 343 20.23 25.50 0.18
C ALA A 343 21.26 25.44 1.32
N ASN A 344 22.01 26.52 1.56
CA ASN A 344 22.97 26.61 2.66
C ASN A 344 22.26 26.58 4.02
N GLY A 345 21.16 27.32 4.19
CA GLY A 345 20.34 27.28 5.40
C GLY A 345 19.76 25.88 5.65
N LEU A 346 19.23 25.23 4.61
CA LEU A 346 18.73 23.87 4.71
C LEU A 346 19.83 22.85 5.04
N SER A 347 21.02 22.97 4.46
CA SER A 347 22.16 22.08 4.75
C SER A 347 22.59 22.12 6.22
N TYR A 348 22.37 23.25 6.90
CA TYR A 348 22.67 23.37 8.33
C TYR A 348 21.69 22.55 9.18
N VAL A 349 20.40 22.52 8.81
CA VAL A 349 19.35 21.79 9.51
C VAL A 349 19.27 20.33 9.04
N ILE A 350 19.34 20.10 7.71
CA ILE A 350 19.25 18.78 7.09
C ILE A 350 20.65 18.17 6.95
N ASN A 351 21.08 17.48 7.98
CA ASN A 351 22.36 16.78 8.01
C ASN A 351 22.22 15.37 8.59
N ASP A 352 23.25 14.54 8.41
CA ASP A 352 23.19 13.13 8.82
C ASP A 352 22.83 12.97 10.31
N LYS A 353 23.38 13.81 11.21
CA LYS A 353 23.09 13.71 12.66
C LYS A 353 21.62 13.97 12.98
N VAL A 354 21.04 15.02 12.39
CA VAL A 354 19.63 15.39 12.61
C VAL A 354 18.72 14.31 12.03
N LEU A 355 18.98 13.83 10.80
CA LEU A 355 18.17 12.79 10.18
C LEU A 355 18.24 11.45 10.91
N HIS A 356 19.42 11.08 11.44
CA HIS A 356 19.54 9.89 12.29
C HIS A 356 18.73 10.01 13.59
N SER A 357 18.74 11.20 14.23
CA SER A 357 17.95 11.43 15.45
C SER A 357 16.45 11.35 15.17
N ILE A 358 15.98 11.99 14.09
CA ILE A 358 14.57 11.93 13.67
C ILE A 358 14.18 10.48 13.30
N GLY A 359 15.02 9.77 12.56
CA GLY A 359 14.79 8.38 12.19
C GLY A 359 14.71 7.46 13.41
N SER A 360 15.58 7.65 14.40
CA SER A 360 15.51 6.89 15.66
C SER A 360 14.22 7.17 16.43
N LEU A 361 13.75 8.42 16.44
CA LEU A 361 12.47 8.78 17.05
C LEU A 361 11.30 8.10 16.32
N ILE A 362 11.31 8.09 14.98
CA ILE A 362 10.28 7.41 14.18
C ILE A 362 10.22 5.93 14.54
N TRP A 363 11.35 5.23 14.55
CA TRP A 363 11.41 3.81 14.89
C TRP A 363 10.97 3.55 16.33
N LEU A 364 11.36 4.42 17.28
CA LEU A 364 10.92 4.33 18.68
C LEU A 364 9.39 4.43 18.77
N LEU A 365 8.79 5.42 18.09
CA LEU A 365 7.34 5.59 18.07
C LEU A 365 6.63 4.37 17.47
N ILE A 366 7.16 3.80 16.37
CA ILE A 366 6.62 2.57 15.76
C ILE A 366 6.62 1.43 16.79
N ILE A 367 7.74 1.20 17.46
CA ILE A 367 7.87 0.14 18.46
C ILE A 367 6.90 0.37 19.64
N VAL A 368 6.81 1.60 20.14
CA VAL A 368 5.90 1.94 21.26
C VAL A 368 4.44 1.69 20.86
N VAL A 369 4.01 2.14 19.67
CA VAL A 369 2.64 1.91 19.18
C VAL A 369 2.36 0.44 19.00
N ILE A 370 3.29 -0.34 18.42
CA ILE A 370 3.15 -1.79 18.28
C ILE A 370 3.00 -2.45 19.65
N ILE A 371 3.88 -2.15 20.62
CA ILE A 371 3.80 -2.73 21.96
C ILE A 371 2.46 -2.37 22.62
N TYR A 372 2.04 -1.11 22.52
CA TYR A 372 0.79 -0.63 23.11
C TYR A 372 -0.45 -1.31 22.51
N SER A 373 -0.41 -1.71 21.25
CA SER A 373 -1.51 -2.40 20.59
C SER A 373 -1.65 -3.88 21.00
N PHE A 374 -0.62 -4.48 21.62
CA PHE A 374 -0.65 -5.85 22.13
C PHE A 374 -0.96 -5.94 23.65
N ILE A 375 -0.90 -4.85 24.37
CA ILE A 375 -1.23 -4.76 25.81
C ILE A 375 -2.65 -4.22 26.00
#